data_8c6c54b1f12eef99c2883b133671efe2
#
_entry.id   8c6c54b1f12eef99c2883b133671efe2
#
_cell.length_a   1.000
_cell.length_b   1.000
_cell.length_c   1.000
_cell.angle_alpha   90.00
_cell.angle_beta   90.00
_cell.angle_gamma   90.00
#
_symmetry.space_group_name_H-M   'P 1'
#
loop_
_entity.id
_entity.type
_entity.pdbx_description
1 polymer ?
#
loop_
_entity_poly.entity_id
_entity_poly.type
_entity_poly.pdbx_seq_one_letter_code
_entity_poly.pdbx_strand_id
1 'polypeptide(L)'
;MKVAVYSYEKFDDQHLGPALKAHVGDDNVKLIPVRLAADTAELAAGSVAVCMFVNDKADTPCIEILARLGVKFLLLRSAGFNHVDLPAAEAAGISVRRVPAYSPYAVAEHGVGLLMALVRKIPKAYNRVREHNFSISGLEGFDIHGKTIGIVGTGKIGTICAKILNGFSPARLIGYDVYESDEAKKLGLEYTSLDEVLTQSDIISLHLPLLHDTYHIIGKENIAKMKKGVVIINVSRGALVDAVAVQEALKSGQIGGLGMDVYENEQSYFFSDCSDQVLTDDVLANLLT
;
A
#
# COMPACT_ATOMS: atom_id res chain seq x y z
N MET A 1 -11.33 14.53 -28.00
CA MET A 1 -11.83 14.27 -26.62
C MET A 1 -10.84 14.91 -25.67
N LYS A 2 -11.26 15.91 -24.87
CA LYS A 2 -10.36 16.55 -23.92
C LYS A 2 -10.26 15.73 -22.62
N VAL A 3 -9.03 15.59 -22.12
CA VAL A 3 -8.70 14.84 -20.90
C VAL A 3 -7.97 15.76 -19.92
N ALA A 4 -8.48 15.90 -18.69
CA ALA A 4 -7.77 16.56 -17.60
C ALA A 4 -7.01 15.52 -16.78
N VAL A 5 -5.72 15.74 -16.56
CA VAL A 5 -4.84 14.83 -15.80
C VAL A 5 -4.43 15.55 -14.53
N TYR A 6 -4.98 15.12 -13.40
CA TYR A 6 -4.66 15.67 -12.09
C TYR A 6 -3.42 15.01 -11.47
N SER A 7 -2.84 15.64 -10.45
CA SER A 7 -1.62 15.17 -9.79
C SER A 7 -0.55 14.78 -10.82
N TYR A 8 -0.36 15.63 -11.83
CA TYR A 8 0.62 15.39 -12.88
C TYR A 8 2.01 15.78 -12.39
N GLU A 9 2.93 14.80 -12.43
CA GLU A 9 4.28 14.92 -11.90
C GLU A 9 5.34 14.67 -12.99
N LYS A 10 6.60 15.03 -12.71
CA LYS A 10 7.72 14.86 -13.66
C LYS A 10 7.91 13.41 -14.14
N PHE A 11 7.58 12.42 -13.32
CA PHE A 11 7.68 11.02 -13.76
C PHE A 11 6.64 10.67 -14.85
N ASP A 12 5.53 11.41 -14.91
CA ASP A 12 4.53 11.25 -15.98
C ASP A 12 5.01 11.76 -17.34
N ASP A 13 6.00 12.66 -17.37
CA ASP A 13 6.57 13.21 -18.61
C ASP A 13 7.22 12.15 -19.50
N GLN A 14 7.68 11.05 -18.90
CA GLN A 14 8.36 10.00 -19.65
C GLN A 14 7.40 9.03 -20.35
N HIS A 15 6.20 8.84 -19.82
CA HIS A 15 5.28 7.80 -20.27
C HIS A 15 3.85 8.30 -20.51
N LEU A 16 3.18 8.80 -19.45
CA LEU A 16 1.75 9.15 -19.52
C LEU A 16 1.49 10.34 -20.45
N GLY A 17 2.24 11.42 -20.29
CA GLY A 17 2.09 12.64 -21.09
C GLY A 17 2.21 12.35 -22.58
N PRO A 18 3.34 11.79 -23.06
CA PRO A 18 3.52 11.44 -24.47
C PRO A 18 2.46 10.45 -24.98
N ALA A 19 2.10 9.44 -24.21
CA ALA A 19 1.08 8.45 -24.60
C ALA A 19 -0.30 9.10 -24.78
N LEU A 20 -0.73 9.97 -23.86
CA LEU A 20 -1.99 10.68 -23.97
C LEU A 20 -2.01 11.61 -25.19
N LYS A 21 -0.95 12.40 -25.38
CA LYS A 21 -0.83 13.32 -26.51
C LYS A 21 -0.88 12.58 -27.85
N ALA A 22 -0.23 11.43 -27.95
CA ALA A 22 -0.26 10.59 -29.14
C ALA A 22 -1.67 10.06 -29.47
N HIS A 23 -2.50 9.80 -28.44
CA HIS A 23 -3.83 9.21 -28.62
C HIS A 23 -4.93 10.24 -28.82
N VAL A 24 -4.89 11.38 -28.14
CA VAL A 24 -5.95 12.38 -28.16
C VAL A 24 -5.55 13.72 -28.80
N GLY A 25 -4.28 13.91 -29.10
CA GLY A 25 -3.69 15.16 -29.60
C GLY A 25 -3.31 16.13 -28.47
N ASP A 26 -2.25 16.91 -28.68
CA ASP A 26 -1.67 17.83 -27.68
C ASP A 26 -2.70 18.81 -27.10
N ASP A 27 -3.50 19.44 -27.97
CA ASP A 27 -4.50 20.43 -27.57
C ASP A 27 -5.66 19.85 -26.76
N ASN A 28 -5.72 18.52 -26.63
CA ASN A 28 -6.76 17.81 -25.92
C ASN A 28 -6.31 17.28 -24.56
N VAL A 29 -5.08 17.52 -24.15
CA VAL A 29 -4.56 17.11 -22.83
C VAL A 29 -4.32 18.34 -21.96
N LYS A 30 -4.99 18.39 -20.82
CA LYS A 30 -4.81 19.41 -19.78
C LYS A 30 -4.07 18.79 -18.60
N LEU A 31 -2.83 19.19 -18.40
CA LEU A 31 -1.99 18.72 -17.31
C LEU A 31 -2.18 19.61 -16.08
N ILE A 32 -2.57 19.05 -14.97
CA ILE A 32 -2.94 19.76 -13.73
C ILE A 32 -2.06 19.20 -12.60
N PRO A 33 -1.11 19.99 -12.07
CA PRO A 33 -0.17 19.50 -11.05
C PRO A 33 -0.79 19.39 -9.64
N VAL A 34 -2.00 19.93 -9.45
CA VAL A 34 -2.69 19.84 -8.15
C VAL A 34 -3.56 18.59 -8.06
N ARG A 35 -3.85 18.16 -6.84
CA ARG A 35 -4.71 17.01 -6.55
C ARG A 35 -6.15 17.29 -6.96
N LEU A 36 -6.85 16.27 -7.41
CA LEU A 36 -8.30 16.32 -7.58
C LEU A 36 -8.97 16.23 -6.20
N ALA A 37 -9.79 17.23 -5.93
CA ALA A 37 -10.70 17.29 -4.79
C ALA A 37 -11.86 18.21 -5.15
N ALA A 38 -12.85 18.37 -4.29
CA ALA A 38 -14.01 19.22 -4.57
C ALA A 38 -13.62 20.68 -4.88
N ASP A 39 -12.63 21.23 -4.19
CA ASP A 39 -12.14 22.61 -4.38
C ASP A 39 -11.33 22.82 -5.67
N THR A 40 -10.79 21.76 -6.26
CA THR A 40 -9.99 21.79 -7.50
C THR A 40 -10.72 21.21 -8.71
N ALA A 41 -11.88 20.59 -8.51
CA ALA A 41 -12.63 19.90 -9.58
C ALA A 41 -13.02 20.80 -10.74
N GLU A 42 -13.24 22.10 -10.50
CA GLU A 42 -13.55 23.10 -11.55
C GLU A 42 -12.43 23.22 -12.60
N LEU A 43 -11.21 22.85 -12.27
CA LEU A 43 -10.11 22.83 -13.24
C LEU A 43 -10.32 21.80 -14.36
N ALA A 44 -11.24 20.84 -14.21
CA ALA A 44 -11.61 19.89 -15.26
C ALA A 44 -12.52 20.49 -16.34
N ALA A 45 -12.95 21.77 -16.21
CA ALA A 45 -13.86 22.39 -17.14
C ALA A 45 -13.45 22.21 -18.60
N GLY A 46 -14.41 21.80 -19.44
CA GLY A 46 -14.22 21.50 -20.86
C GLY A 46 -13.62 20.13 -21.17
N SER A 47 -13.34 19.30 -20.16
CA SER A 47 -12.85 17.92 -20.32
C SER A 47 -13.99 16.91 -20.24
N VAL A 48 -13.94 15.88 -21.07
CA VAL A 48 -14.90 14.74 -21.05
C VAL A 48 -14.41 13.62 -20.14
N ALA A 49 -13.10 13.54 -19.93
CA ALA A 49 -12.48 12.54 -19.06
C ALA A 49 -11.52 13.22 -18.06
N VAL A 50 -11.48 12.67 -16.86
CA VAL A 50 -10.54 13.06 -15.82
C VAL A 50 -9.67 11.85 -15.50
N CYS A 51 -8.36 12.00 -15.62
CA CYS A 51 -7.37 11.03 -15.21
C CYS A 51 -6.82 11.42 -13.83
N MET A 52 -6.95 10.53 -12.85
CA MET A 52 -6.62 10.83 -11.46
C MET A 52 -5.60 9.84 -10.89
N PHE A 53 -4.87 10.27 -9.85
CA PHE A 53 -3.84 9.51 -9.18
C PHE A 53 -4.37 8.94 -7.85
N VAL A 54 -3.58 8.12 -7.15
CA VAL A 54 -3.98 7.43 -5.93
C VAL A 54 -4.29 8.35 -4.75
N ASN A 55 -3.67 9.53 -4.72
CA ASN A 55 -3.84 10.55 -3.68
C ASN A 55 -4.91 11.60 -4.01
N ASP A 56 -5.55 11.50 -5.17
CA ASP A 56 -6.71 12.30 -5.53
C ASP A 56 -7.96 11.77 -4.82
N LYS A 57 -8.97 12.62 -4.64
CA LYS A 57 -10.21 12.26 -3.96
C LYS A 57 -11.43 12.64 -4.80
N ALA A 58 -12.14 11.66 -5.30
CA ALA A 58 -13.41 11.83 -6.00
C ALA A 58 -14.57 11.40 -5.08
N ASP A 59 -14.79 12.19 -4.01
CA ASP A 59 -15.96 12.04 -3.14
C ASP A 59 -17.23 12.63 -3.77
N THR A 60 -18.38 12.46 -3.12
CA THR A 60 -19.67 12.94 -3.62
C THR A 60 -19.63 14.40 -4.08
N PRO A 61 -19.13 15.40 -3.29
CA PRO A 61 -19.07 16.78 -3.76
C PRO A 61 -18.20 16.99 -5.01
N CYS A 62 -17.07 16.30 -5.09
CA CYS A 62 -16.20 16.35 -6.27
C CYS A 62 -16.91 15.80 -7.52
N ILE A 63 -17.57 14.64 -7.38
CA ILE A 63 -18.30 13.96 -8.44
C ILE A 63 -19.45 14.83 -8.96
N GLU A 64 -20.20 15.50 -8.09
CA GLU A 64 -21.28 16.43 -8.48
C GLU A 64 -20.76 17.58 -9.34
N ILE A 65 -19.60 18.15 -8.97
CA ILE A 65 -18.96 19.21 -9.76
C ILE A 65 -18.53 18.66 -11.12
N LEU A 66 -17.85 17.53 -11.17
CA LEU A 66 -17.42 16.90 -12.42
C LEU A 66 -18.59 16.57 -13.35
N ALA A 67 -19.71 16.06 -12.78
CA ALA A 67 -20.93 15.77 -13.54
C ALA A 67 -21.52 17.06 -14.17
N ARG A 68 -21.60 18.14 -13.38
CA ARG A 68 -22.07 19.47 -13.84
C ARG A 68 -21.18 20.00 -14.98
N LEU A 69 -19.88 19.75 -14.93
CA LEU A 69 -18.94 20.13 -15.99
C LEU A 69 -19.02 19.25 -17.24
N GLY A 70 -19.83 18.18 -17.22
CA GLY A 70 -20.03 17.28 -18.35
C GLY A 70 -18.99 16.17 -18.46
N VAL A 71 -18.20 15.90 -17.40
CA VAL A 71 -17.28 14.76 -17.34
C VAL A 71 -18.06 13.46 -17.43
N LYS A 72 -17.58 12.51 -18.23
CA LYS A 72 -18.21 11.19 -18.45
C LYS A 72 -17.35 10.03 -17.97
N PHE A 73 -16.07 10.25 -17.81
CA PHE A 73 -15.13 9.20 -17.44
C PHE A 73 -14.18 9.66 -16.33
N LEU A 74 -14.06 8.81 -15.29
CA LEU A 74 -12.97 8.86 -14.32
C LEU A 74 -11.99 7.72 -14.64
N LEU A 75 -10.74 8.05 -14.94
CA LEU A 75 -9.68 7.13 -15.34
C LEU A 75 -8.64 7.08 -14.24
N LEU A 76 -8.61 5.98 -13.49
CA LEU A 76 -7.70 5.81 -12.35
C LEU A 76 -6.36 5.25 -12.82
N ARG A 77 -5.26 5.94 -12.49
CA ARG A 77 -3.88 5.47 -12.67
C ARG A 77 -3.48 4.47 -11.59
N SER A 78 -4.44 3.72 -11.05
CA SER A 78 -4.25 2.78 -9.95
C SER A 78 -5.11 1.54 -10.12
N ALA A 79 -4.74 0.47 -9.45
CA ALA A 79 -5.57 -0.71 -9.29
C ALA A 79 -6.59 -0.52 -8.16
N GLY A 80 -6.21 0.17 -7.08
CA GLY A 80 -7.11 0.55 -5.99
C GLY A 80 -8.08 1.67 -6.41
N PHE A 81 -9.25 1.71 -5.79
CA PHE A 81 -10.32 2.68 -6.07
C PHE A 81 -11.02 3.21 -4.83
N ASN A 82 -10.45 3.01 -3.64
CA ASN A 82 -11.04 3.43 -2.36
C ASN A 82 -11.19 4.98 -2.23
N HIS A 83 -10.51 5.74 -3.08
CA HIS A 83 -10.54 7.19 -3.15
C HIS A 83 -11.65 7.74 -4.09
N VAL A 84 -12.54 6.85 -4.57
CA VAL A 84 -13.69 7.20 -5.44
C VAL A 84 -14.98 6.74 -4.81
N ASP A 85 -15.96 7.64 -4.69
CA ASP A 85 -17.34 7.29 -4.33
C ASP A 85 -18.04 6.68 -5.55
N LEU A 86 -17.98 5.35 -5.67
CA LEU A 86 -18.56 4.62 -6.81
C LEU A 86 -20.08 4.79 -6.91
N PRO A 87 -20.86 4.71 -5.82
CA PRO A 87 -22.30 4.98 -5.87
C PRO A 87 -22.64 6.38 -6.40
N ALA A 88 -21.92 7.42 -5.96
CA ALA A 88 -22.11 8.77 -6.45
C ALA A 88 -21.74 8.90 -7.94
N ALA A 89 -20.65 8.27 -8.38
CA ALA A 89 -20.22 8.27 -9.78
C ALA A 89 -21.26 7.59 -10.68
N GLU A 90 -21.83 6.46 -10.25
CA GLU A 90 -22.90 5.73 -10.96
C GLU A 90 -24.15 6.59 -11.07
N ALA A 91 -24.62 7.18 -9.96
CA ALA A 91 -25.77 8.05 -9.93
C ALA A 91 -25.59 9.29 -10.84
N ALA A 92 -24.38 9.82 -10.95
CA ALA A 92 -24.03 10.94 -11.82
C ALA A 92 -23.80 10.53 -13.29
N GLY A 93 -23.89 9.24 -13.63
CA GLY A 93 -23.62 8.73 -14.99
C GLY A 93 -22.17 8.84 -15.43
N ILE A 94 -21.23 8.88 -14.48
CA ILE A 94 -19.79 8.91 -14.72
C ILE A 94 -19.24 7.48 -14.68
N SER A 95 -18.65 7.04 -15.78
CA SER A 95 -18.05 5.71 -15.89
C SER A 95 -16.65 5.70 -15.29
N VAL A 96 -16.43 4.88 -14.27
CA VAL A 96 -15.13 4.71 -13.63
C VAL A 96 -14.35 3.56 -14.29
N ARG A 97 -13.10 3.82 -14.65
CA ARG A 97 -12.18 2.84 -15.23
C ARG A 97 -10.86 2.87 -14.45
N ARG A 98 -10.27 1.71 -14.23
CA ARG A 98 -9.02 1.56 -13.49
C ARG A 98 -8.04 0.63 -14.20
N VAL A 99 -6.80 0.64 -13.77
CA VAL A 99 -5.82 -0.38 -14.17
C VAL A 99 -6.14 -1.66 -13.39
N PRO A 100 -6.56 -2.76 -14.03
CA PRO A 100 -7.00 -3.96 -13.30
C PRO A 100 -5.86 -4.64 -12.53
N ALA A 101 -4.66 -4.60 -13.09
CA ALA A 101 -3.42 -5.06 -12.47
C ALA A 101 -2.23 -4.43 -13.22
N TYR A 102 -1.14 -4.13 -12.50
CA TYR A 102 0.07 -3.59 -13.15
C TYR A 102 1.28 -4.51 -12.93
N SER A 103 1.83 -4.62 -11.75
CA SER A 103 2.98 -5.47 -11.48
C SER A 103 2.85 -6.17 -10.12
N PRO A 104 2.17 -7.32 -10.05
CA PRO A 104 2.03 -8.03 -8.78
C PRO A 104 3.38 -8.53 -8.24
N TYR A 105 4.35 -8.79 -9.11
CA TYR A 105 5.72 -9.12 -8.71
C TYR A 105 6.41 -7.95 -8.01
N ALA A 106 6.31 -6.73 -8.54
CA ALA A 106 6.94 -5.57 -7.94
C ALA A 106 6.48 -5.35 -6.48
N VAL A 107 5.17 -5.48 -6.21
CA VAL A 107 4.63 -5.33 -4.87
C VAL A 107 5.10 -6.46 -3.95
N ALA A 108 5.09 -7.71 -4.42
CA ALA A 108 5.54 -8.86 -3.63
C ALA A 108 7.04 -8.78 -3.33
N GLU A 109 7.87 -8.44 -4.33
CA GLU A 109 9.32 -8.25 -4.19
C GLU A 109 9.65 -7.10 -3.24
N HIS A 110 8.90 -5.99 -3.30
CA HIS A 110 9.05 -4.87 -2.38
C HIS A 110 8.76 -5.29 -0.94
N GLY A 111 7.67 -6.04 -0.70
CA GLY A 111 7.37 -6.60 0.63
C GLY A 111 8.48 -7.49 1.17
N VAL A 112 9.06 -8.35 0.33
CA VAL A 112 10.22 -9.17 0.71
C VAL A 112 11.45 -8.31 0.93
N GLY A 113 11.66 -7.26 0.12
CA GLY A 113 12.72 -6.28 0.29
C GLY A 113 12.65 -5.56 1.64
N LEU A 114 11.45 -5.10 2.05
CA LEU A 114 11.21 -4.51 3.37
C LEU A 114 11.51 -5.51 4.50
N LEU A 115 11.06 -6.77 4.35
CA LEU A 115 11.36 -7.82 5.33
C LEU A 115 12.88 -8.00 5.48
N MET A 116 13.62 -8.14 4.38
CA MET A 116 15.08 -8.32 4.42
C MET A 116 15.78 -7.09 5.00
N ALA A 117 15.37 -5.88 4.62
CA ALA A 117 15.92 -4.65 5.18
C ALA A 117 15.73 -4.58 6.70
N LEU A 118 14.56 -4.99 7.18
CA LEU A 118 14.19 -4.99 8.59
C LEU A 118 14.96 -6.04 9.39
N VAL A 119 14.90 -7.32 8.98
CA VAL A 119 15.51 -8.43 9.73
C VAL A 119 17.05 -8.43 9.68
N ARG A 120 17.65 -7.87 8.62
CA ARG A 120 19.11 -7.72 8.48
C ARG A 120 19.63 -6.35 8.93
N LYS A 121 18.74 -5.45 9.41
CA LYS A 121 19.11 -4.10 9.88
C LYS A 121 19.85 -3.27 8.84
N ILE A 122 19.54 -3.47 7.53
CA ILE A 122 20.28 -2.86 6.42
C ILE A 122 20.31 -1.34 6.49
N PRO A 123 19.15 -0.62 6.69
CA PRO A 123 19.18 0.85 6.76
C PRO A 123 20.02 1.38 7.92
N LYS A 124 19.92 0.74 9.09
CA LYS A 124 20.69 1.11 10.27
C LYS A 124 22.20 0.92 10.07
N ALA A 125 22.57 -0.22 9.47
CA ALA A 125 23.98 -0.49 9.14
C ALA A 125 24.52 0.49 8.09
N TYR A 126 23.72 0.80 7.04
CA TYR A 126 24.08 1.76 6.02
C TYR A 126 24.35 3.16 6.60
N ASN A 127 23.45 3.69 7.44
CA ASN A 127 23.62 5.01 8.06
C ASN A 127 24.87 5.05 8.93
N ARG A 128 25.09 4.04 9.79
CA ARG A 128 26.29 3.95 10.64
C ARG A 128 27.60 3.97 9.86
N VAL A 129 27.69 3.18 8.79
CA VAL A 129 28.91 3.12 7.96
C VAL A 129 29.19 4.48 7.32
N ARG A 130 28.18 5.21 6.89
CA ARG A 130 28.34 6.58 6.35
C ARG A 130 28.84 7.57 7.40
N GLU A 131 28.54 7.35 8.66
CA GLU A 131 29.01 8.14 9.81
C GLU A 131 30.33 7.60 10.39
N HIS A 132 31.01 6.69 9.69
CA HIS A 132 32.24 6.01 10.12
C HIS A 132 32.09 5.22 11.43
N ASN A 133 30.87 4.84 11.80
CA ASN A 133 30.60 3.97 12.93
C ASN A 133 30.54 2.51 12.47
N PHE A 134 31.61 1.76 12.71
CA PHE A 134 31.75 0.35 12.31
C PHE A 134 31.38 -0.63 13.45
N SER A 135 30.76 -0.16 14.54
CA SER A 135 30.28 -1.02 15.61
C SER A 135 29.15 -1.94 15.13
N ILE A 136 29.23 -3.21 15.46
CA ILE A 136 28.21 -4.21 15.15
C ILE A 136 27.09 -4.30 16.23
N SER A 137 27.28 -3.66 17.38
CA SER A 137 26.32 -3.69 18.48
C SER A 137 24.94 -3.17 18.06
N GLY A 138 23.86 -3.93 18.31
CA GLY A 138 22.48 -3.63 17.94
C GLY A 138 22.21 -3.74 16.43
N LEU A 139 23.04 -4.48 15.69
CA LEU A 139 22.81 -4.91 14.31
C LEU A 139 22.44 -6.40 14.22
N GLU A 140 22.24 -7.05 15.38
CA GLU A 140 21.79 -8.43 15.42
C GLU A 140 20.43 -8.54 14.74
N GLY A 141 20.34 -9.48 13.82
CA GLY A 141 19.13 -9.86 13.12
C GLY A 141 18.79 -11.32 13.37
N PHE A 142 17.91 -11.86 12.55
CA PHE A 142 17.62 -13.30 12.57
C PHE A 142 17.46 -13.83 11.14
N ASP A 143 17.52 -15.16 10.99
CA ASP A 143 17.33 -15.81 9.72
C ASP A 143 15.85 -16.12 9.48
N ILE A 144 15.39 -15.93 8.24
CA ILE A 144 14.05 -16.31 7.81
C ILE A 144 13.95 -17.85 7.71
N HIS A 145 15.08 -18.50 7.42
CA HIS A 145 15.19 -19.95 7.41
C HIS A 145 14.67 -20.54 8.73
N GLY A 146 13.87 -21.58 8.63
CA GLY A 146 13.33 -22.27 9.81
C GLY A 146 12.26 -21.52 10.60
N LYS A 147 11.79 -20.35 10.13
CA LYS A 147 10.68 -19.61 10.74
C LYS A 147 9.34 -20.04 10.19
N THR A 148 8.28 -19.78 10.95
CA THR A 148 6.91 -19.88 10.44
C THR A 148 6.50 -18.55 9.81
N ILE A 149 6.10 -18.58 8.53
CA ILE A 149 5.67 -17.41 7.79
C ILE A 149 4.17 -17.49 7.55
N GLY A 150 3.45 -16.45 7.95
CA GLY A 150 2.02 -16.28 7.73
C GLY A 150 1.74 -15.32 6.57
N ILE A 151 0.94 -15.76 5.62
CA ILE A 151 0.44 -14.93 4.51
C ILE A 151 -1.04 -14.67 4.73
N VAL A 152 -1.40 -13.41 4.94
CA VAL A 152 -2.79 -12.99 5.14
C VAL A 152 -3.28 -12.31 3.88
N GLY A 153 -4.13 -13.04 3.13
CA GLY A 153 -4.50 -12.72 1.75
C GLY A 153 -3.65 -13.46 0.73
N THR A 154 -4.23 -14.43 0.04
CA THR A 154 -3.53 -15.28 -0.95
C THR A 154 -4.01 -15.04 -2.37
N GLY A 155 -4.44 -13.80 -2.65
CA GLY A 155 -4.65 -13.33 -4.00
C GLY A 155 -3.35 -13.35 -4.80
N LYS A 156 -3.34 -12.74 -5.99
CA LYS A 156 -2.20 -12.79 -6.91
C LYS A 156 -0.88 -12.33 -6.26
N ILE A 157 -0.90 -11.23 -5.50
CA ILE A 157 0.31 -10.68 -4.85
C ILE A 157 0.75 -11.59 -3.69
N GLY A 158 -0.17 -12.00 -2.81
CA GLY A 158 0.16 -12.86 -1.67
C GLY A 158 0.70 -14.23 -2.10
N THR A 159 0.16 -14.81 -3.17
CA THR A 159 0.69 -16.07 -3.73
C THR A 159 2.11 -15.89 -4.27
N ILE A 160 2.41 -14.77 -4.96
CA ILE A 160 3.77 -14.48 -5.42
C ILE A 160 4.71 -14.25 -4.23
N CYS A 161 4.28 -13.51 -3.20
CA CYS A 161 5.05 -13.30 -1.99
C CYS A 161 5.36 -14.64 -1.29
N ALA A 162 4.36 -15.51 -1.15
CA ALA A 162 4.52 -16.87 -0.63
C ALA A 162 5.57 -17.67 -1.42
N LYS A 163 5.52 -17.59 -2.76
CA LYS A 163 6.50 -18.25 -3.65
C LYS A 163 7.92 -17.77 -3.39
N ILE A 164 8.13 -16.45 -3.28
CA ILE A 164 9.46 -15.89 -3.03
C ILE A 164 9.96 -16.29 -1.65
N LEU A 165 9.10 -16.17 -0.61
CA LEU A 165 9.44 -16.49 0.77
C LEU A 165 9.70 -17.97 0.99
N ASN A 166 9.06 -18.86 0.23
CA ASN A 166 9.35 -20.30 0.25
C ASN A 166 10.81 -20.62 -0.13
N GLY A 167 11.43 -19.78 -0.95
CA GLY A 167 12.85 -19.91 -1.29
C GLY A 167 13.82 -19.75 -0.11
N PHE A 168 13.39 -19.16 1.01
CA PHE A 168 14.16 -19.10 2.26
C PHE A 168 14.09 -20.37 3.11
N SER A 169 13.37 -21.41 2.66
CA SER A 169 13.17 -22.68 3.37
C SER A 169 12.61 -22.45 4.79
N PRO A 170 11.42 -21.84 4.93
CA PRO A 170 10.76 -21.70 6.23
C PRO A 170 10.41 -23.07 6.82
N ALA A 171 10.27 -23.16 8.15
CA ALA A 171 9.78 -24.38 8.79
C ALA A 171 8.31 -24.65 8.42
N ARG A 172 7.51 -23.59 8.34
CA ARG A 172 6.12 -23.65 7.87
C ARG A 172 5.80 -22.39 7.05
N LEU A 173 5.03 -22.58 6.00
CA LEU A 173 4.40 -21.51 5.23
C LEU A 173 2.89 -21.69 5.37
N ILE A 174 2.25 -20.86 6.18
CA ILE A 174 0.81 -20.92 6.47
C ILE A 174 0.09 -19.71 5.90
N GLY A 175 -1.18 -19.84 5.62
CA GLY A 175 -1.94 -18.72 5.04
C GLY A 175 -3.42 -18.72 5.41
N TYR A 176 -3.99 -17.53 5.33
CA TYR A 176 -5.42 -17.29 5.49
C TYR A 176 -5.96 -16.45 4.34
N ASP A 177 -7.04 -16.88 3.78
CA ASP A 177 -7.89 -16.12 2.85
C ASP A 177 -9.32 -16.66 2.92
N VAL A 178 -10.30 -15.86 2.51
CA VAL A 178 -11.69 -16.33 2.34
C VAL A 178 -11.84 -17.21 1.09
N TYR A 179 -10.92 -17.05 0.12
CA TYR A 179 -10.83 -17.88 -1.08
C TYR A 179 -9.43 -18.47 -1.20
N GLU A 180 -9.33 -19.77 -1.02
CA GLU A 180 -8.05 -20.48 -1.09
C GLU A 180 -7.53 -20.55 -2.53
N SER A 181 -6.25 -20.25 -2.72
CA SER A 181 -5.56 -20.34 -4.01
C SER A 181 -4.94 -21.72 -4.23
N ASP A 182 -5.34 -22.41 -5.28
CA ASP A 182 -4.71 -23.68 -5.64
C ASP A 182 -3.24 -23.53 -6.04
N GLU A 183 -2.87 -22.36 -6.58
CA GLU A 183 -1.46 -22.04 -6.87
C GLU A 183 -0.65 -21.92 -5.57
N ALA A 184 -1.19 -21.28 -4.55
CA ALA A 184 -0.54 -21.18 -3.25
C ALA A 184 -0.40 -22.56 -2.56
N LYS A 185 -1.42 -23.42 -2.65
CA LYS A 185 -1.33 -24.82 -2.15
C LYS A 185 -0.21 -25.62 -2.83
N LYS A 186 -0.07 -25.48 -4.15
CA LYS A 186 1.00 -26.15 -4.92
C LYS A 186 2.41 -25.70 -4.52
N LEU A 187 2.53 -24.52 -3.92
CA LEU A 187 3.79 -24.02 -3.36
C LEU A 187 4.10 -24.58 -1.95
N GLY A 188 3.19 -25.37 -1.38
CA GLY A 188 3.31 -25.88 -0.02
C GLY A 188 2.73 -24.96 1.05
N LEU A 189 1.94 -23.93 0.69
CA LEU A 189 1.23 -23.12 1.66
C LEU A 189 0.09 -23.92 2.29
N GLU A 190 0.11 -24.01 3.61
CA GLU A 190 -0.92 -24.66 4.42
C GLU A 190 -2.00 -23.63 4.79
N TYR A 191 -3.23 -23.81 4.32
CA TYR A 191 -4.34 -22.95 4.73
C TYR A 191 -4.83 -23.28 6.12
N THR A 192 -5.08 -22.22 6.91
CA THR A 192 -5.56 -22.36 8.28
C THR A 192 -6.43 -21.15 8.67
N SER A 193 -6.91 -21.12 9.92
CA SER A 193 -7.66 -19.97 10.43
C SER A 193 -6.76 -18.74 10.60
N LEU A 194 -7.38 -17.53 10.56
CA LEU A 194 -6.67 -16.29 10.87
C LEU A 194 -6.01 -16.37 12.26
N ASP A 195 -6.72 -16.88 13.27
CA ASP A 195 -6.18 -17.02 14.63
C ASP A 195 -4.94 -17.91 14.68
N GLU A 196 -4.90 -18.98 13.89
CA GLU A 196 -3.71 -19.83 13.80
C GLU A 196 -2.56 -19.10 13.09
N VAL A 197 -2.83 -18.37 12.00
CA VAL A 197 -1.80 -17.54 11.36
C VAL A 197 -1.22 -16.55 12.36
N LEU A 198 -2.05 -15.85 13.14
CA LEU A 198 -1.61 -14.87 14.12
C LEU A 198 -0.77 -15.50 15.24
N THR A 199 -1.21 -16.64 15.77
CA THR A 199 -0.56 -17.29 16.94
C THR A 199 0.70 -18.07 16.58
N GLN A 200 0.83 -18.58 15.35
CA GLN A 200 1.91 -19.48 14.95
C GLN A 200 3.03 -18.78 14.17
N SER A 201 2.78 -17.58 13.62
CA SER A 201 3.75 -16.93 12.73
C SER A 201 4.84 -16.20 13.50
N ASP A 202 6.07 -16.29 13.00
CA ASP A 202 7.19 -15.43 13.38
C ASP A 202 7.23 -14.18 12.47
N ILE A 203 6.71 -14.30 11.25
CA ILE A 203 6.60 -13.25 10.25
C ILE A 203 5.20 -13.29 9.66
N ILE A 204 4.52 -12.13 9.56
CA ILE A 204 3.19 -12.00 8.95
C ILE A 204 3.28 -10.98 7.81
N SER A 205 2.82 -11.36 6.61
CA SER A 205 2.75 -10.48 5.45
C SER A 205 1.30 -10.29 5.00
N LEU A 206 0.88 -9.02 4.88
CA LEU A 206 -0.50 -8.64 4.60
C LEU A 206 -0.69 -8.34 3.10
N HIS A 207 -1.68 -9.00 2.49
CA HIS A 207 -2.03 -8.86 1.07
C HIS A 207 -3.55 -8.81 0.85
N LEU A 208 -4.30 -8.33 1.85
CA LEU A 208 -5.75 -8.17 1.81
C LEU A 208 -6.17 -6.82 1.20
N PRO A 209 -7.35 -6.75 0.56
CA PRO A 209 -8.01 -5.47 0.32
C PRO A 209 -8.49 -4.85 1.64
N LEU A 210 -8.65 -3.52 1.67
CA LEU A 210 -9.31 -2.83 2.78
C LEU A 210 -10.82 -2.91 2.59
N LEU A 211 -11.47 -3.63 3.48
CA LEU A 211 -12.92 -3.82 3.58
C LEU A 211 -13.34 -3.57 5.03
N HIS A 212 -14.64 -3.54 5.30
CA HIS A 212 -15.16 -3.43 6.67
C HIS A 212 -14.56 -4.49 7.61
N ASP A 213 -14.53 -5.74 7.17
CA ASP A 213 -14.09 -6.88 7.99
C ASP A 213 -12.55 -7.01 8.07
N THR A 214 -11.81 -6.28 7.23
CA THR A 214 -10.34 -6.27 7.25
C THR A 214 -9.77 -4.99 7.84
N TYR A 215 -10.62 -3.99 8.14
CA TYR A 215 -10.21 -2.77 8.82
C TYR A 215 -9.61 -3.10 10.19
N HIS A 216 -8.39 -2.61 10.44
CA HIS A 216 -7.63 -2.87 11.67
C HIS A 216 -7.53 -4.37 12.02
N ILE A 217 -7.42 -5.24 11.00
CA ILE A 217 -7.19 -6.68 11.22
C ILE A 217 -5.93 -6.93 12.07
N ILE A 218 -4.94 -6.04 12.00
CA ILE A 218 -3.81 -5.96 12.91
C ILE A 218 -4.10 -4.83 13.94
N GLY A 219 -5.04 -5.12 14.81
CA GLY A 219 -5.41 -4.26 15.94
C GLY A 219 -5.02 -4.89 17.28
N LYS A 220 -5.30 -4.17 18.37
CA LYS A 220 -4.89 -4.52 19.74
C LYS A 220 -5.21 -5.96 20.14
N GLU A 221 -6.42 -6.45 19.83
CA GLU A 221 -6.85 -7.81 20.19
C GLU A 221 -6.05 -8.87 19.46
N ASN A 222 -5.84 -8.71 18.16
CA ASN A 222 -5.08 -9.65 17.35
C ASN A 222 -3.58 -9.60 17.64
N ILE A 223 -3.02 -8.42 17.92
CA ILE A 223 -1.63 -8.26 18.36
C ILE A 223 -1.36 -9.04 19.65
N ALA A 224 -2.31 -9.01 20.60
CA ALA A 224 -2.16 -9.74 21.86
C ALA A 224 -2.07 -11.27 21.71
N LYS A 225 -2.59 -11.82 20.61
CA LYS A 225 -2.53 -13.25 20.30
C LYS A 225 -1.21 -13.67 19.64
N MET A 226 -0.47 -12.73 19.07
CA MET A 226 0.73 -13.01 18.26
C MET A 226 1.91 -13.47 19.12
N LYS A 227 2.86 -14.13 18.48
CA LYS A 227 4.14 -14.42 19.12
C LYS A 227 4.85 -13.12 19.50
N LYS A 228 5.46 -13.10 20.68
CA LYS A 228 6.33 -12.00 21.08
C LYS A 228 7.50 -11.85 20.10
N GLY A 229 7.71 -10.64 19.63
CA GLY A 229 8.76 -10.34 18.64
C GLY A 229 8.39 -10.64 17.20
N VAL A 230 7.10 -10.87 16.90
CA VAL A 230 6.61 -11.06 15.52
C VAL A 230 6.99 -9.89 14.62
N VAL A 231 7.31 -10.18 13.36
CA VAL A 231 7.55 -9.17 12.33
C VAL A 231 6.35 -9.07 11.41
N ILE A 232 5.90 -7.84 11.15
CA ILE A 232 4.74 -7.57 10.30
C ILE A 232 5.18 -6.78 9.07
N ILE A 233 4.71 -7.20 7.89
CA ILE A 233 4.93 -6.53 6.60
C ILE A 233 3.58 -6.14 6.02
N ASN A 234 3.40 -4.85 5.71
CA ASN A 234 2.19 -4.34 5.08
C ASN A 234 2.53 -3.53 3.81
N VAL A 235 2.25 -4.14 2.67
CA VAL A 235 2.36 -3.52 1.33
C VAL A 235 1.00 -3.42 0.64
N SER A 236 -0.08 -3.47 1.42
CA SER A 236 -1.46 -3.50 0.90
C SER A 236 -2.20 -2.18 1.12
N ARG A 237 -2.75 -1.98 2.33
CA ARG A 237 -3.46 -0.75 2.72
C ARG A 237 -3.10 -0.39 4.16
N GLY A 238 -2.88 0.91 4.40
CA GLY A 238 -2.49 1.40 5.72
C GLY A 238 -3.46 0.99 6.81
N ALA A 239 -4.75 1.21 6.61
CA ALA A 239 -5.80 0.92 7.58
C ALA A 239 -6.13 -0.58 7.81
N LEU A 240 -5.35 -1.51 7.26
CA LEU A 240 -5.31 -2.90 7.76
C LEU A 240 -4.63 -2.98 9.13
N VAL A 241 -3.84 -1.97 9.48
CA VAL A 241 -3.04 -1.90 10.70
C VAL A 241 -3.52 -0.71 11.53
N ASP A 242 -3.86 -0.95 12.78
CA ASP A 242 -4.06 0.11 13.78
C ASP A 242 -2.68 0.65 14.18
N ALA A 243 -2.33 1.82 13.67
CA ALA A 243 -1.00 2.40 13.85
C ALA A 243 -0.68 2.69 15.33
N VAL A 244 -1.69 3.10 16.11
CA VAL A 244 -1.53 3.36 17.56
C VAL A 244 -1.24 2.06 18.31
N ALA A 245 -2.04 1.01 18.06
CA ALA A 245 -1.84 -0.29 18.70
C ALA A 245 -0.48 -0.91 18.34
N VAL A 246 -0.06 -0.77 17.08
CA VAL A 246 1.26 -1.26 16.64
C VAL A 246 2.40 -0.45 17.25
N GLN A 247 2.28 0.86 17.37
CA GLN A 247 3.27 1.70 18.06
C GLN A 247 3.47 1.25 19.52
N GLU A 248 2.38 1.00 20.25
CA GLU A 248 2.44 0.49 21.63
C GLU A 248 3.09 -0.91 21.68
N ALA A 249 2.75 -1.77 20.72
CA ALA A 249 3.29 -3.12 20.64
C ALA A 249 4.79 -3.16 20.28
N LEU A 250 5.27 -2.23 19.45
CA LEU A 250 6.70 -2.04 19.17
C LEU A 250 7.45 -1.59 20.42
N LYS A 251 6.90 -0.60 21.16
CA LYS A 251 7.49 -0.11 22.42
C LYS A 251 7.60 -1.20 23.48
N SER A 252 6.62 -2.10 23.56
CA SER A 252 6.63 -3.23 24.52
C SER A 252 7.45 -4.43 24.05
N GLY A 253 7.87 -4.46 22.80
CA GLY A 253 8.54 -5.59 22.16
C GLY A 253 7.60 -6.78 21.87
N GLN A 254 6.29 -6.58 21.90
CA GLN A 254 5.30 -7.57 21.44
C GLN A 254 5.43 -7.75 19.92
N ILE A 255 5.55 -6.65 19.17
CA ILE A 255 5.98 -6.65 17.77
C ILE A 255 7.49 -6.37 17.74
N GLY A 256 8.24 -7.21 17.05
CA GLY A 256 9.70 -7.11 16.91
C GLY A 256 10.13 -6.19 15.77
N GLY A 257 9.22 -5.92 14.81
CA GLY A 257 9.47 -5.01 13.70
C GLY A 257 8.27 -4.86 12.78
N LEU A 258 8.17 -3.69 12.17
CA LEU A 258 7.16 -3.33 11.17
C LEU A 258 7.84 -2.86 9.88
N GLY A 259 7.54 -3.52 8.76
CA GLY A 259 7.87 -3.03 7.43
C GLY A 259 6.58 -2.58 6.73
N MET A 260 6.48 -1.30 6.39
CA MET A 260 5.27 -0.76 5.76
C MET A 260 5.62 0.11 4.56
N ASP A 261 4.82 -0.02 3.50
CA ASP A 261 4.83 0.80 2.29
C ASP A 261 3.59 1.73 2.25
N VAL A 262 2.69 1.54 3.19
CA VAL A 262 1.39 2.21 3.30
C VAL A 262 1.14 2.61 4.75
N TYR A 263 0.41 3.71 4.96
CA TYR A 263 0.05 4.20 6.28
C TYR A 263 -1.42 4.63 6.31
N GLU A 264 -2.13 4.45 7.44
CA GLU A 264 -3.58 4.73 7.48
C GLU A 264 -3.92 6.22 7.29
N ASN A 265 -3.04 7.14 7.71
CA ASN A 265 -3.18 8.59 7.56
C ASN A 265 -2.24 9.15 6.47
N GLU A 266 -1.83 8.33 5.50
CA GLU A 266 -0.85 8.69 4.46
C GLU A 266 -1.24 9.92 3.62
N GLN A 267 -2.54 10.21 3.49
CA GLN A 267 -3.04 11.28 2.64
C GLN A 267 -2.45 12.67 2.95
N SER A 268 -2.03 12.90 4.20
CA SER A 268 -1.48 14.18 4.63
C SER A 268 0.01 14.35 4.32
N TYR A 269 0.73 13.24 4.07
CA TYR A 269 2.19 13.24 3.99
C TYR A 269 2.74 12.60 2.74
N PHE A 270 2.15 11.49 2.28
CA PHE A 270 2.68 10.74 1.15
C PHE A 270 2.55 11.52 -0.15
N PHE A 271 3.52 11.33 -1.05
CA PHE A 271 3.66 12.05 -2.31
C PHE A 271 3.90 13.57 -2.16
N SER A 272 4.36 14.01 -0.98
CA SER A 272 4.75 15.39 -0.71
C SER A 272 6.14 15.44 -0.10
N ASP A 273 6.92 16.46 -0.43
CA ASP A 273 8.17 16.74 0.28
C ASP A 273 7.84 17.48 1.57
N CYS A 274 8.03 16.80 2.70
CA CYS A 274 7.82 17.32 4.04
C CYS A 274 9.14 17.54 4.79
N SER A 275 10.29 17.55 4.10
CA SER A 275 11.61 17.64 4.73
C SER A 275 11.83 18.91 5.54
N ASP A 276 11.18 20.02 5.15
CA ASP A 276 11.25 21.32 5.81
C ASP A 276 10.09 21.56 6.80
N GLN A 277 9.31 20.53 7.12
CA GLN A 277 8.12 20.62 7.97
C GLN A 277 8.27 19.76 9.22
N VAL A 278 7.62 20.17 10.29
CA VAL A 278 7.45 19.32 11.48
C VAL A 278 6.28 18.37 11.22
N LEU A 279 6.54 17.06 11.30
CA LEU A 279 5.46 16.08 11.24
C LEU A 279 4.53 16.28 12.45
N THR A 280 3.25 16.51 12.17
CA THR A 280 2.23 16.71 13.20
C THR A 280 1.55 15.41 13.64
N ASP A 281 1.80 14.32 12.93
CA ASP A 281 1.37 12.98 13.30
C ASP A 281 2.45 12.32 14.17
N ASP A 282 2.27 12.37 15.48
CA ASP A 282 3.20 11.79 16.46
C ASP A 282 3.34 10.28 16.32
N VAL A 283 2.30 9.58 15.83
CA VAL A 283 2.35 8.14 15.62
C VAL A 283 3.28 7.84 14.46
N LEU A 284 3.10 8.52 13.32
CA LEU A 284 3.98 8.35 12.16
C LEU A 284 5.44 8.71 12.53
N ALA A 285 5.66 9.85 13.19
CA ALA A 285 7.00 10.28 13.61
C ALA A 285 7.71 9.22 14.47
N ASN A 286 6.99 8.58 15.39
CA ASN A 286 7.52 7.49 16.22
C ASN A 286 7.74 6.18 15.46
N LEU A 287 6.95 5.89 14.43
CA LEU A 287 7.13 4.68 13.61
C LEU A 287 8.34 4.78 12.67
N LEU A 288 8.78 5.99 12.35
CA LEU A 288 9.95 6.27 11.50
C LEU A 288 11.30 6.21 12.25
N THR A 289 11.32 6.11 13.57
CA THR A 289 12.52 6.06 14.42
C THR A 289 12.88 4.63 14.82
#